data_39ff3280b8bdf52eadd56476e27a1f00
#
_entry.id   39ff3280b8bdf52eadd56476e27a1f00
#
_cell.length_a   1.000
_cell.length_b   1.000
_cell.length_c   1.000
_cell.angle_alpha   90.00
_cell.angle_beta   90.00
_cell.angle_gamma   90.00
#
_symmetry.space_group_name_H-M   'P 1'
#
loop_
_entity.id
_entity.type
_entity.pdbx_description
1 polymer ?
#
loop_
_entity_poly.entity_id
_entity_poly.type
_entity_poly.pdbx_seq_one_letter_code
_entity_poly.pdbx_strand_id
1 'polypeptide(L)'
;METKYLSCAETAKLVRTALKKNFPGVKFSVRSSVYSGGASIDVSWVLGPTTKEVDAVAGQYESASFDGSIDMETHYDHWLLPDGSAIIKHGPGTEGSMGYIPSVENPMPAGAMRVSFGAHYVQCQRRYADRCEGETTLINQVAADMCKLQGVAWNGPNLTIGLFGTGDTEQVTQYAWRILNATSFAPGEVYGGVRFEKKGEDNGLNLPMVIIKGGVCP
;
A
#
# COMPACT_ATOMS: atom_id res chain seq x y z
N MET A 1 18.05 -28.85 -6.75
CA MET A 1 16.73 -28.76 -6.11
C MET A 1 15.75 -28.27 -7.16
N GLU A 2 14.66 -28.95 -7.39
CA GLU A 2 13.66 -28.58 -8.38
C GLU A 2 12.84 -27.38 -7.90
N THR A 3 12.57 -26.42 -8.80
CA THR A 3 11.74 -25.27 -8.50
C THR A 3 10.27 -25.64 -8.69
N LYS A 4 9.44 -25.47 -7.66
CA LYS A 4 8.01 -25.70 -7.74
C LYS A 4 7.32 -24.47 -8.30
N TYR A 5 6.64 -24.59 -9.43
CA TYR A 5 5.78 -23.52 -9.96
C TYR A 5 4.44 -23.50 -9.22
N LEU A 6 4.02 -22.30 -8.80
CA LEU A 6 2.71 -22.02 -8.22
C LEU A 6 1.96 -21.07 -9.15
N SER A 7 0.82 -21.50 -9.67
CA SER A 7 -0.02 -20.68 -10.52
C SER A 7 -0.46 -19.37 -9.85
N CYS A 8 -0.87 -18.38 -10.62
CA CYS A 8 -1.38 -17.11 -10.09
C CYS A 8 -2.52 -17.32 -9.08
N ALA A 9 -3.40 -18.29 -9.31
CA ALA A 9 -4.48 -18.63 -8.39
C ALA A 9 -4.00 -19.26 -7.09
N GLU A 10 -2.95 -20.10 -7.11
CA GLU A 10 -2.31 -20.67 -5.92
C GLU A 10 -1.55 -19.59 -5.15
N THR A 11 -0.83 -18.71 -5.84
CA THR A 11 -0.19 -17.54 -5.25
C THR A 11 -1.22 -16.64 -4.55
N ALA A 12 -2.37 -16.38 -5.18
CA ALA A 12 -3.44 -15.60 -4.56
C ALA A 12 -4.01 -16.24 -3.28
N LYS A 13 -3.96 -17.56 -3.13
CA LYS A 13 -4.35 -18.24 -1.86
C LYS A 13 -3.33 -17.95 -0.75
N LEU A 14 -2.03 -17.92 -1.08
CA LEU A 14 -0.99 -17.55 -0.12
C LEU A 14 -1.15 -16.10 0.32
N VAL A 15 -1.36 -15.18 -0.62
CA VAL A 15 -1.63 -13.76 -0.33
C VAL A 15 -2.83 -13.61 0.62
N ARG A 16 -3.96 -14.28 0.34
CA ARG A 16 -5.15 -14.25 1.23
C ARG A 16 -4.83 -14.73 2.65
N THR A 17 -4.07 -15.82 2.76
CA THR A 17 -3.69 -16.39 4.05
C THR A 17 -2.79 -15.45 4.82
N ALA A 18 -1.79 -14.86 4.15
CA ALA A 18 -0.87 -13.90 4.76
C ALA A 18 -1.59 -12.62 5.23
N LEU A 19 -2.46 -12.06 4.40
CA LEU A 19 -3.26 -10.88 4.75
C LEU A 19 -4.19 -11.16 5.93
N LYS A 20 -4.88 -12.30 5.95
CA LYS A 20 -5.74 -12.69 7.07
C LYS A 20 -4.96 -12.87 8.38
N LYS A 21 -3.74 -13.39 8.31
CA LYS A 21 -2.84 -13.58 9.46
C LYS A 21 -2.36 -12.25 10.03
N ASN A 22 -1.92 -11.32 9.14
CA ASN A 22 -1.31 -10.06 9.55
C ASN A 22 -2.33 -8.97 9.89
N PHE A 23 -3.51 -8.99 9.26
CA PHE A 23 -4.58 -7.99 9.45
C PHE A 23 -5.90 -8.64 9.83
N PRO A 24 -6.00 -9.24 11.04
CA PRO A 24 -7.23 -9.90 11.50
C PRO A 24 -8.39 -8.89 11.55
N GLY A 25 -9.55 -9.30 11.06
CA GLY A 25 -10.77 -8.47 11.02
C GLY A 25 -10.90 -7.56 9.80
N VAL A 26 -9.85 -7.33 9.01
CA VAL A 26 -9.93 -6.58 7.76
C VAL A 26 -10.45 -7.46 6.63
N LYS A 27 -11.43 -6.95 5.86
CA LYS A 27 -11.98 -7.65 4.69
C LYS A 27 -11.20 -7.26 3.44
N PHE A 28 -10.39 -8.19 2.92
CA PHE A 28 -9.68 -8.01 1.65
C PHE A 28 -10.43 -8.69 0.51
N SER A 29 -10.51 -8.02 -0.63
CA SER A 29 -10.82 -8.63 -1.93
C SER A 29 -9.50 -8.95 -2.62
N VAL A 30 -9.25 -10.23 -2.92
CA VAL A 30 -8.03 -10.68 -3.60
C VAL A 30 -8.44 -11.41 -4.86
N ARG A 31 -8.10 -10.88 -6.02
CA ARG A 31 -8.47 -11.43 -7.33
C ARG A 31 -7.21 -11.72 -8.15
N SER A 32 -7.14 -12.90 -8.74
CA SER A 32 -6.09 -13.25 -9.71
C SER A 32 -6.59 -13.03 -11.13
N SER A 33 -5.77 -12.44 -11.96
CA SER A 33 -6.03 -12.21 -13.39
C SER A 33 -4.88 -12.76 -14.21
N VAL A 34 -5.18 -13.45 -15.28
CA VAL A 34 -4.20 -13.97 -16.26
C VAL A 34 -4.52 -13.36 -17.61
N TYR A 35 -3.52 -12.80 -18.25
CA TYR A 35 -3.65 -12.12 -19.54
C TYR A 35 -2.49 -12.49 -20.46
N SER A 36 -2.57 -12.08 -21.73
CA SER A 36 -1.47 -12.32 -22.67
C SER A 36 -0.21 -11.59 -22.19
N GLY A 37 0.83 -12.35 -21.88
CA GLY A 37 2.12 -11.81 -21.43
C GLY A 37 2.30 -11.73 -19.91
N GLY A 38 1.31 -12.16 -19.09
CA GLY A 38 1.52 -12.15 -17.65
C GLY A 38 0.31 -12.50 -16.79
N ALA A 39 0.47 -12.31 -15.50
CA ALA A 39 -0.61 -12.48 -14.54
C ALA A 39 -0.41 -11.54 -13.34
N SER A 40 -1.49 -11.03 -12.78
CA SER A 40 -1.49 -10.15 -11.62
C SER A 40 -2.46 -10.60 -10.54
N ILE A 41 -2.22 -10.13 -9.34
CA ILE A 41 -3.14 -10.26 -8.21
C ILE A 41 -3.54 -8.86 -7.78
N ASP A 42 -4.85 -8.57 -7.80
CA ASP A 42 -5.40 -7.32 -7.31
C ASP A 42 -5.90 -7.51 -5.89
N VAL A 43 -5.35 -6.75 -4.96
CA VAL A 43 -5.75 -6.72 -3.55
C VAL A 43 -6.45 -5.39 -3.28
N SER A 44 -7.70 -5.43 -2.82
CA SER A 44 -8.41 -4.20 -2.44
C SER A 44 -9.12 -4.35 -1.09
N TRP A 45 -9.20 -3.25 -0.36
CA TRP A 45 -9.89 -3.16 0.93
C TRP A 45 -10.39 -1.74 1.18
N VAL A 46 -11.29 -1.58 2.14
CA VAL A 46 -11.83 -0.27 2.53
C VAL A 46 -11.30 0.10 3.89
N LEU A 47 -10.73 1.31 4.02
CA LEU A 47 -10.08 1.80 5.25
C LEU A 47 -9.02 0.81 5.78
N GLY A 48 -8.95 0.54 7.06
CA GLY A 48 -8.01 -0.43 7.61
C GLY A 48 -6.53 0.00 7.46
N PRO A 49 -5.60 -0.95 7.27
CA PRO A 49 -4.18 -0.66 7.15
C PRO A 49 -3.85 0.21 5.92
N THR A 50 -2.71 0.89 5.97
CA THR A 50 -2.19 1.67 4.84
C THR A 50 -1.77 0.75 3.69
N THR A 51 -1.70 1.30 2.48
CA THR A 51 -1.18 0.56 1.32
C THR A 51 0.23 0.04 1.57
N LYS A 52 1.10 0.85 2.18
CA LYS A 52 2.47 0.46 2.51
C LYS A 52 2.54 -0.75 3.45
N GLU A 53 1.65 -0.83 4.45
CA GLU A 53 1.59 -1.98 5.37
C GLU A 53 1.13 -3.25 4.66
N VAL A 54 0.16 -3.12 3.75
CA VAL A 54 -0.35 -4.26 2.97
C VAL A 54 0.66 -4.71 1.92
N ASP A 55 1.32 -3.78 1.23
CA ASP A 55 2.38 -4.08 0.25
C ASP A 55 3.55 -4.83 0.90
N ALA A 56 3.93 -4.46 2.12
CA ALA A 56 4.99 -5.17 2.85
C ALA A 56 4.67 -6.66 3.08
N VAL A 57 3.39 -7.02 3.13
CA VAL A 57 2.93 -8.41 3.30
C VAL A 57 2.63 -9.08 1.97
N ALA A 58 1.99 -8.38 1.04
CA ALA A 58 1.51 -8.97 -0.21
C ALA A 58 2.58 -8.97 -1.31
N GLY A 59 3.44 -7.95 -1.38
CA GLY A 59 4.49 -7.80 -2.39
C GLY A 59 5.57 -8.90 -2.34
N GLN A 60 5.72 -9.59 -1.20
CA GLN A 60 6.65 -10.73 -1.12
C GLN A 60 6.31 -11.90 -2.06
N TYR A 61 5.13 -11.89 -2.68
CA TYR A 61 4.67 -12.94 -3.61
C TYR A 61 4.74 -12.49 -5.08
N GLU A 62 5.31 -11.33 -5.37
CA GLU A 62 5.59 -10.90 -6.74
C GLU A 62 6.77 -11.69 -7.31
N SER A 63 6.68 -12.08 -8.58
CA SER A 63 7.74 -12.85 -9.25
C SER A 63 8.46 -12.05 -10.33
N ALA A 64 8.10 -10.81 -10.56
CA ALA A 64 8.73 -9.97 -11.56
C ALA A 64 8.91 -8.53 -11.05
N SER A 65 9.87 -7.83 -11.62
CA SER A 65 10.03 -6.39 -11.51
C SER A 65 10.33 -5.81 -12.89
N PHE A 66 9.76 -4.64 -13.17
CA PHE A 66 9.98 -3.95 -14.45
C PHE A 66 10.93 -2.77 -14.24
N ASP A 67 11.99 -2.73 -15.02
CA ASP A 67 12.93 -1.61 -15.05
C ASP A 67 12.68 -0.77 -16.31
N GLY A 68 12.02 0.36 -16.14
CA GLY A 68 11.69 1.29 -17.22
C GLY A 68 12.90 2.01 -17.84
N SER A 69 14.09 1.94 -17.23
CA SER A 69 15.30 2.57 -17.78
C SER A 69 15.90 1.78 -18.93
N ILE A 70 15.65 0.48 -18.96
CA ILE A 70 16.15 -0.47 -19.97
C ILE A 70 15.03 -1.27 -20.64
N ASP A 71 13.77 -0.94 -20.32
CA ASP A 71 12.56 -1.59 -20.85
C ASP A 71 12.58 -3.13 -20.68
N MET A 72 12.99 -3.59 -19.50
CA MET A 72 13.11 -5.02 -19.20
C MET A 72 12.30 -5.44 -17.98
N GLU A 73 11.62 -6.57 -18.09
CA GLU A 73 11.03 -7.30 -16.98
C GLU A 73 11.98 -8.40 -16.52
N THR A 74 12.30 -8.44 -15.26
CA THR A 74 13.15 -9.45 -14.63
C THR A 74 12.31 -10.35 -13.74
N HIS A 75 12.41 -11.67 -13.95
CA HIS A 75 11.74 -12.67 -13.14
C HIS A 75 12.69 -13.27 -12.09
N TYR A 76 12.14 -13.62 -10.92
CA TYR A 76 12.91 -14.20 -9.82
C TYR A 76 12.14 -15.28 -9.08
N ASP A 77 12.90 -16.23 -8.53
CA ASP A 77 12.38 -17.30 -7.67
C ASP A 77 12.42 -16.87 -6.19
N HIS A 78 11.67 -17.61 -5.38
CA HIS A 78 11.55 -17.36 -3.97
C HIS A 78 11.87 -18.60 -3.14
N TRP A 79 12.21 -18.37 -1.89
CA TRP A 79 12.13 -19.34 -0.81
C TRP A 79 10.78 -19.19 -0.12
N LEU A 80 9.90 -20.18 -0.28
CA LEU A 80 8.65 -20.26 0.46
C LEU A 80 8.90 -20.96 1.78
N LEU A 81 8.63 -20.29 2.89
CA LEU A 81 8.86 -20.78 4.24
C LEU A 81 7.68 -21.65 4.72
N PRO A 82 7.86 -22.48 5.75
CA PRO A 82 6.78 -23.31 6.30
C PRO A 82 5.59 -22.53 6.86
N ASP A 83 5.80 -21.26 7.27
CA ASP A 83 4.74 -20.38 7.78
C ASP A 83 3.96 -19.67 6.66
N GLY A 84 4.32 -19.93 5.40
CA GLY A 84 3.71 -19.37 4.21
C GLY A 84 4.29 -18.02 3.76
N SER A 85 5.24 -17.42 4.48
CA SER A 85 5.96 -16.24 4.03
C SER A 85 6.97 -16.58 2.94
N ALA A 86 7.37 -15.58 2.14
CA ALA A 86 8.28 -15.76 1.03
C ALA A 86 9.46 -14.79 1.11
N ILE A 87 10.62 -15.23 0.69
CA ILE A 87 11.84 -14.42 0.58
C ILE A 87 12.35 -14.55 -0.85
N ILE A 88 12.65 -13.45 -1.50
CA ILE A 88 13.26 -13.45 -2.83
C ILE A 88 14.60 -14.19 -2.75
N LYS A 89 14.78 -15.17 -3.64
CA LYS A 89 16.02 -15.96 -3.68
C LYS A 89 17.19 -15.12 -4.19
N HIS A 90 16.98 -14.35 -5.26
CA HIS A 90 17.95 -13.41 -5.78
C HIS A 90 17.38 -12.00 -5.71
N GLY A 91 18.16 -11.04 -5.25
CA GLY A 91 17.78 -9.63 -5.32
C GLY A 91 17.56 -9.20 -6.78
N PRO A 92 16.60 -8.29 -7.03
CA PRO A 92 16.39 -7.74 -8.36
C PRO A 92 17.61 -6.90 -8.73
N GLY A 93 18.42 -7.39 -9.64
CA GLY A 93 19.54 -6.66 -10.19
C GLY A 93 19.61 -6.91 -11.67
N THR A 94 19.57 -5.86 -12.48
CA THR A 94 19.74 -5.98 -13.92
C THR A 94 20.97 -5.19 -14.33
N GLU A 95 21.97 -5.88 -14.88
CA GLU A 95 23.18 -5.23 -15.39
C GLU A 95 22.80 -4.23 -16.49
N GLY A 96 23.29 -3.00 -16.38
CA GLY A 96 22.97 -1.91 -17.31
C GLY A 96 21.87 -0.95 -16.84
N SER A 97 21.14 -1.28 -15.77
CA SER A 97 20.18 -0.36 -15.17
C SER A 97 20.88 0.75 -14.39
N MET A 98 20.35 1.98 -14.42
CA MET A 98 20.82 3.07 -13.54
C MET A 98 20.56 2.78 -12.05
N GLY A 99 19.65 1.87 -11.74
CA GLY A 99 19.37 1.36 -10.41
C GLY A 99 20.01 0.00 -10.13
N TYR A 100 21.09 -0.36 -10.81
CA TYR A 100 21.77 -1.64 -10.65
C TYR A 100 22.10 -1.92 -9.19
N ILE A 101 21.37 -2.87 -8.62
CA ILE A 101 21.72 -3.49 -7.35
C ILE A 101 22.28 -4.87 -7.68
N PRO A 102 23.54 -5.18 -7.32
CA PRO A 102 24.09 -6.49 -7.57
C PRO A 102 23.14 -7.57 -7.04
N SER A 103 22.91 -8.60 -7.85
CA SER A 103 22.09 -9.74 -7.44
C SER A 103 22.75 -10.41 -6.23
N VAL A 104 22.14 -10.29 -5.08
CA VAL A 104 22.56 -11.00 -3.87
C VAL A 104 21.70 -12.25 -3.73
N GLU A 105 22.32 -13.41 -3.77
CA GLU A 105 21.61 -14.65 -3.50
C GLU A 105 21.35 -14.79 -1.99
N ASN A 106 20.09 -14.83 -1.63
CA ASN A 106 19.70 -15.15 -0.26
C ASN A 106 19.86 -16.65 0.00
N PRO A 107 20.59 -17.06 1.06
CA PRO A 107 20.74 -18.47 1.40
C PRO A 107 19.38 -19.09 1.71
N MET A 108 19.25 -20.37 1.40
CA MET A 108 18.03 -21.12 1.67
C MET A 108 17.74 -21.20 3.17
N PRO A 109 16.61 -20.67 3.67
CA PRO A 109 16.23 -20.86 5.08
C PRO A 109 15.89 -22.31 5.39
N ALA A 110 16.05 -22.71 6.64
CA ALA A 110 15.73 -24.06 7.09
C ALA A 110 14.25 -24.39 6.84
N GLY A 111 14.00 -25.53 6.19
CA GLY A 111 12.63 -25.98 5.86
C GLY A 111 11.95 -25.24 4.73
N ALA A 112 12.62 -24.27 4.09
CA ALA A 112 12.07 -23.58 2.93
C ALA A 112 12.08 -24.44 1.68
N MET A 113 11.20 -24.10 0.73
CA MET A 113 11.14 -24.76 -0.58
C MET A 113 11.31 -23.66 -1.67
N ARG A 114 12.07 -24.00 -2.72
CA ARG A 114 12.22 -23.11 -3.87
C ARG A 114 10.93 -23.09 -4.68
N VAL A 115 10.39 -21.90 -4.92
CA VAL A 115 9.16 -21.69 -5.70
C VAL A 115 9.34 -20.61 -6.73
N SER A 116 8.57 -20.71 -7.81
CA SER A 116 8.33 -19.63 -8.78
C SER A 116 6.84 -19.28 -8.71
N PHE A 117 6.52 -18.04 -8.40
CA PHE A 117 5.13 -17.57 -8.34
C PHE A 117 4.64 -17.20 -9.74
N GLY A 118 3.41 -17.60 -10.04
CA GLY A 118 2.78 -17.26 -11.32
C GLY A 118 2.09 -15.89 -11.35
N ALA A 119 2.30 -15.06 -10.34
CA ALA A 119 1.86 -13.68 -10.30
C ALA A 119 3.07 -12.77 -10.53
N HIS A 120 3.11 -12.05 -11.66
CA HIS A 120 4.17 -11.09 -11.95
C HIS A 120 4.10 -9.94 -10.94
N TYR A 121 2.90 -9.39 -10.72
CA TYR A 121 2.66 -8.25 -9.86
C TYR A 121 1.54 -8.51 -8.87
N VAL A 122 1.63 -7.90 -7.69
CA VAL A 122 0.57 -7.84 -6.68
C VAL A 122 0.21 -6.37 -6.44
N GLN A 123 -0.91 -5.94 -6.98
CA GLN A 123 -1.35 -4.55 -6.91
C GLN A 123 -2.26 -4.34 -5.71
N CYS A 124 -1.86 -3.49 -4.79
CA CYS A 124 -2.60 -3.17 -3.58
C CYS A 124 -3.30 -1.82 -3.69
N GLN A 125 -4.62 -1.82 -3.60
CA GLN A 125 -5.44 -0.62 -3.69
C GLN A 125 -6.32 -0.46 -2.46
N ARG A 126 -6.00 0.53 -1.65
CA ARG A 126 -6.85 0.95 -0.55
C ARG A 126 -7.96 1.85 -1.06
N ARG A 127 -9.17 1.61 -0.60
CA ARG A 127 -10.33 2.45 -0.84
C ARG A 127 -10.78 3.08 0.47
N TYR A 128 -11.43 4.22 0.38
CA TYR A 128 -11.92 4.94 1.56
C TYR A 128 -13.41 4.75 1.79
N ALA A 129 -14.12 4.27 0.78
CA ALA A 129 -15.51 3.86 0.84
C ALA A 129 -15.79 2.78 -0.22
N ASP A 130 -16.93 2.12 -0.14
CA ASP A 130 -17.35 1.11 -1.12
C ASP A 130 -17.62 1.70 -2.52
N ARG A 131 -17.93 2.99 -2.59
CA ARG A 131 -18.23 3.71 -3.84
C ARG A 131 -17.42 5.00 -3.94
N CYS A 132 -17.10 5.41 -5.17
CA CYS A 132 -16.31 6.63 -5.45
C CYS A 132 -16.94 7.90 -4.87
N GLU A 133 -18.29 8.01 -4.88
CA GLU A 133 -18.99 9.14 -4.26
C GLU A 133 -18.73 9.23 -2.75
N GLY A 134 -18.69 8.09 -2.07
CA GLY A 134 -18.35 8.01 -0.65
C GLY A 134 -16.90 8.41 -0.36
N GLU A 135 -15.98 8.05 -1.25
CA GLU A 135 -14.57 8.46 -1.14
C GLU A 135 -14.41 9.97 -1.25
N THR A 136 -15.05 10.59 -2.26
CA THR A 136 -15.05 12.05 -2.44
C THR A 136 -15.69 12.75 -1.24
N THR A 137 -16.79 12.21 -0.73
CA THR A 137 -17.47 12.73 0.46
C THR A 137 -16.55 12.70 1.69
N LEU A 138 -15.85 11.59 1.92
CA LEU A 138 -14.92 11.45 3.04
C LEU A 138 -13.74 12.42 2.91
N ILE A 139 -13.14 12.54 1.74
CA ILE A 139 -12.03 13.47 1.50
C ILE A 139 -12.47 14.91 1.77
N ASN A 140 -13.65 15.32 1.28
CA ASN A 140 -14.20 16.65 1.51
C ASN A 140 -14.51 16.89 2.98
N GLN A 141 -15.00 15.88 3.71
CA GLN A 141 -15.25 15.99 5.14
C GLN A 141 -13.94 16.18 5.92
N VAL A 142 -12.90 15.42 5.62
CA VAL A 142 -11.58 15.59 6.24
C VAL A 142 -11.03 16.99 5.96
N ALA A 143 -11.14 17.45 4.72
CA ALA A 143 -10.69 18.79 4.32
C ALA A 143 -11.45 19.89 5.06
N ALA A 144 -12.77 19.77 5.19
CA ALA A 144 -13.60 20.72 5.92
C ALA A 144 -13.26 20.76 7.43
N ASP A 145 -13.04 19.58 8.04
CA ASP A 145 -12.66 19.49 9.45
C ASP A 145 -11.27 20.09 9.69
N MET A 146 -10.33 19.90 8.77
CA MET A 146 -9.03 20.56 8.82
C MET A 146 -9.13 22.07 8.76
N CYS A 147 -9.92 22.59 7.81
CA CYS A 147 -10.16 24.03 7.69
C CYS A 147 -10.76 24.61 8.98
N LYS A 148 -11.78 23.95 9.54
CA LYS A 148 -12.43 24.34 10.80
C LYS A 148 -11.44 24.45 11.96
N LEU A 149 -10.54 23.49 12.08
CA LEU A 149 -9.53 23.47 13.15
C LEU A 149 -8.49 24.59 13.01
N GLN A 150 -8.25 25.06 11.80
CA GLN A 150 -7.35 26.18 11.52
C GLN A 150 -8.06 27.54 11.46
N GLY A 151 -9.37 27.60 11.68
CA GLY A 151 -10.15 28.83 11.59
C GLY A 151 -10.35 29.33 10.16
N VAL A 152 -10.16 28.45 9.16
CA VAL A 152 -10.35 28.77 7.73
C VAL A 152 -11.74 28.33 7.30
N ALA A 153 -12.43 29.18 6.54
CA ALA A 153 -13.73 28.82 5.97
C ALA A 153 -13.57 27.78 4.85
N TRP A 154 -14.30 26.68 4.93
CA TRP A 154 -14.36 25.69 3.87
C TRP A 154 -15.25 26.18 2.72
N ASN A 155 -14.65 26.43 1.55
CA ASN A 155 -15.33 26.94 0.37
C ASN A 155 -15.47 25.89 -0.75
N GLY A 156 -15.22 24.62 -0.44
CA GLY A 156 -15.31 23.53 -1.41
C GLY A 156 -13.96 22.97 -1.84
N PRO A 157 -13.95 21.95 -2.71
CA PRO A 157 -12.77 21.12 -3.01
C PRO A 157 -11.62 21.88 -3.70
N ASN A 158 -11.89 23.03 -4.29
CA ASN A 158 -10.87 23.85 -4.97
C ASN A 158 -10.14 24.82 -4.03
N LEU A 159 -10.46 24.82 -2.74
CA LEU A 159 -9.75 25.64 -1.76
C LEU A 159 -8.28 25.24 -1.73
N THR A 160 -7.40 26.23 -1.88
CA THR A 160 -5.95 26.04 -1.80
C THR A 160 -5.40 26.63 -0.51
N ILE A 161 -4.38 25.99 0.04
CA ILE A 161 -3.60 26.48 1.17
C ILE A 161 -2.16 26.71 0.72
N GLY A 162 -1.52 27.75 1.25
CA GLY A 162 -0.08 27.94 1.07
C GLY A 162 0.68 26.91 1.89
N LEU A 163 1.67 26.28 1.28
CA LEU A 163 2.61 25.41 1.98
C LEU A 163 3.69 26.29 2.62
N PHE A 164 3.82 26.24 3.93
CA PHE A 164 4.75 27.07 4.67
C PHE A 164 6.21 26.87 4.19
N GLY A 165 6.85 27.96 3.79
CA GLY A 165 8.29 27.99 3.48
C GLY A 165 8.69 27.72 2.03
N THR A 166 7.76 27.22 1.17
CA THR A 166 8.10 26.91 -0.24
C THR A 166 7.54 27.93 -1.23
N GLY A 167 6.52 28.70 -0.85
CA GLY A 167 5.76 29.55 -1.77
C GLY A 167 4.76 28.77 -2.63
N ASP A 168 4.71 27.46 -2.51
CA ASP A 168 3.78 26.59 -3.24
C ASP A 168 2.39 26.59 -2.62
N THR A 169 1.38 26.26 -3.41
CA THR A 169 0.00 26.07 -2.96
C THR A 169 -0.46 24.65 -3.27
N GLU A 170 -1.23 24.07 -2.38
CA GLU A 170 -1.85 22.76 -2.56
C GLU A 170 -3.36 22.83 -2.29
N GLN A 171 -4.14 22.03 -3.01
CA GLN A 171 -5.54 21.89 -2.68
C GLN A 171 -5.71 21.20 -1.33
N VAL A 172 -6.59 21.72 -0.49
CA VAL A 172 -6.87 21.13 0.85
C VAL A 172 -7.33 19.68 0.74
N THR A 173 -8.05 19.32 -0.33
CA THR A 173 -8.48 17.94 -0.60
C THR A 173 -7.32 17.01 -0.92
N GLN A 174 -6.27 17.47 -1.61
CA GLN A 174 -5.06 16.66 -1.86
C GLN A 174 -4.31 16.41 -0.55
N TYR A 175 -4.22 17.43 0.29
CA TYR A 175 -3.63 17.29 1.62
C TYR A 175 -4.44 16.32 2.50
N ALA A 176 -5.77 16.43 2.51
CA ALA A 176 -6.67 15.52 3.22
C ALA A 176 -6.48 14.06 2.73
N TRP A 177 -6.33 13.86 1.43
CA TRP A 177 -6.06 12.55 0.84
C TRP A 177 -4.70 11.98 1.29
N ARG A 178 -3.64 12.80 1.35
CA ARG A 178 -2.33 12.36 1.87
C ARG A 178 -2.40 11.93 3.34
N ILE A 179 -3.17 12.65 4.16
CA ILE A 179 -3.40 12.28 5.55
C ILE A 179 -4.10 10.93 5.65
N LEU A 180 -5.18 10.74 4.89
CA LEU A 180 -5.91 9.47 4.86
C LEU A 180 -4.99 8.30 4.43
N ASN A 181 -4.14 8.53 3.43
CA ASN A 181 -3.18 7.53 2.97
C ASN A 181 -2.15 7.13 4.03
N ALA A 182 -1.71 8.09 4.84
CA ALA A 182 -0.72 7.86 5.88
C ALA A 182 -1.29 7.28 7.18
N THR A 183 -2.63 7.16 7.29
CA THR A 183 -3.30 6.75 8.52
C THR A 183 -3.83 5.33 8.41
N SER A 184 -3.46 4.47 9.37
CA SER A 184 -4.08 3.16 9.56
C SER A 184 -5.34 3.28 10.41
N PHE A 185 -6.37 2.51 10.04
CA PHE A 185 -7.62 2.40 10.80
C PHE A 185 -7.76 0.98 11.35
N ALA A 186 -8.30 0.86 12.57
CA ALA A 186 -8.64 -0.44 13.11
C ALA A 186 -9.79 -1.11 12.31
N PRO A 187 -9.92 -2.45 12.35
CA PRO A 187 -11.02 -3.15 11.69
C PRO A 187 -12.37 -2.65 12.19
N GLY A 188 -13.23 -2.21 11.25
CA GLY A 188 -14.55 -1.65 11.58
C GLY A 188 -14.54 -0.20 12.05
N GLU A 189 -13.38 0.41 12.18
CA GLU A 189 -13.24 1.83 12.48
C GLU A 189 -13.70 2.66 11.27
N VAL A 190 -14.52 3.65 11.52
CA VAL A 190 -14.93 4.66 10.54
C VAL A 190 -14.32 6.01 10.87
N TYR A 191 -14.23 6.88 9.89
CA TYR A 191 -13.75 8.23 10.13
C TYR A 191 -14.68 8.95 11.13
N GLY A 192 -14.17 9.25 12.33
CA GLY A 192 -14.90 9.89 13.44
C GLY A 192 -14.56 11.36 13.63
N GLY A 193 -13.86 11.97 12.68
CA GLY A 193 -13.38 13.36 12.74
C GLY A 193 -11.86 13.47 12.87
N VAL A 194 -11.33 14.63 12.48
CA VAL A 194 -9.91 14.95 12.61
C VAL A 194 -9.65 15.37 14.06
N ARG A 195 -8.76 14.66 14.73
CA ARG A 195 -8.18 15.10 16.01
C ARG A 195 -6.73 15.46 15.77
N PHE A 196 -6.40 16.74 15.88
CA PHE A 196 -5.02 17.20 15.84
C PHE A 196 -4.36 16.98 17.19
N GLU A 197 -3.41 16.07 17.27
CA GLU A 197 -2.42 16.10 18.33
C GLU A 197 -1.19 16.85 17.79
N LYS A 198 -0.86 17.98 18.41
CA LYS A 198 0.36 18.71 18.13
C LYS A 198 1.54 17.84 18.56
N LYS A 199 2.10 17.02 17.69
CA LYS A 199 3.41 16.42 17.90
C LYS A 199 4.44 17.43 17.44
N GLY A 200 5.13 18.02 18.43
CA GLY A 200 6.27 18.87 18.14
C GLY A 200 7.40 18.03 17.61
N GLU A 201 7.56 18.02 16.32
CA GLU A 201 8.85 17.96 15.62
C GLU A 201 8.57 18.15 14.14
N ASP A 202 9.30 19.07 13.59
CA ASP A 202 9.26 19.55 12.22
C ASP A 202 9.83 18.45 11.29
N ASN A 203 9.00 17.72 10.58
CA ASN A 203 9.46 16.79 9.54
C ASN A 203 9.44 17.43 8.15
N GLY A 204 9.77 18.71 8.07
CA GLY A 204 9.92 19.43 6.79
C GLY A 204 8.62 19.86 6.12
N LEU A 205 7.48 19.50 6.68
CA LEU A 205 6.16 20.01 6.34
C LEU A 205 5.70 20.81 7.56
N ASN A 206 5.90 22.09 7.59
CA ASN A 206 5.54 23.01 8.70
C ASN A 206 4.04 23.08 9.02
N LEU A 207 3.35 21.95 8.92
CA LEU A 207 1.97 21.76 9.30
C LEU A 207 1.91 20.79 10.48
N PRO A 208 1.09 21.04 11.49
CA PRO A 208 0.92 20.12 12.60
C PRO A 208 0.55 18.74 12.06
N MET A 209 1.24 17.69 12.52
CA MET A 209 0.93 16.31 12.15
C MET A 209 -0.49 16.01 12.59
N VAL A 210 -1.36 15.72 11.65
CA VAL A 210 -2.76 15.37 11.89
C VAL A 210 -2.84 13.89 12.19
N ILE A 211 -3.21 13.53 13.42
CA ILE A 211 -3.57 12.16 13.73
C ILE A 211 -5.08 12.06 13.61
N ILE A 212 -5.53 11.29 12.64
CA ILE A 212 -6.93 10.92 12.51
C ILE A 212 -7.15 9.75 13.47
N LYS A 213 -7.88 9.98 14.56
CA LYS A 213 -8.39 8.89 15.41
C LYS A 213 -9.83 8.63 14.99
N GLY A 214 -10.09 7.44 14.46
CA GLY A 214 -11.44 6.97 14.22
C GLY A 214 -12.22 6.82 15.50
N GLY A 215 -13.49 7.17 15.49
CA GLY A 215 -14.43 6.77 16.53
C GLY A 215 -14.94 5.36 16.23
N VAL A 216 -15.08 4.53 17.26
CA VAL A 216 -15.81 3.28 17.14
C VAL A 216 -17.28 3.64 16.91
N CYS A 217 -17.88 3.17 15.82
CA CYS A 217 -19.30 3.28 15.61
C CYS A 217 -20.02 2.42 16.68
N PRO A 218 -21.01 2.95 17.42
CA PRO A 218 -21.74 2.18 18.40
C PRO A 218 -22.53 1.03 17.78
#